data_ceab4fc47daeac9e3541a248e42d31ef
#
_entry.id   ceab4fc47daeac9e3541a248e42d31ef
#
_cell.length_a   1.000
_cell.length_b   1.000
_cell.length_c   1.000
_cell.angle_alpha   90.00
_cell.angle_beta   90.00
_cell.angle_gamma   90.00
#
_symmetry.space_group_name_H-M   'P 1'
#
loop_
_entity.id
_entity.type
_entity.pdbx_description
1 polymer ?
#
loop_
_entity_poly.entity_id
_entity_poly.type
_entity_poly.pdbx_seq_one_letter_code
_entity_poly.pdbx_strand_id
1 'polypeptide(L)'
;VGGGVTISESGIEASGIGITCANINGGQISGRRNLIMNGAMQIAQRATSGTSGGFDSLDRWYSNLSGGAATFSQETNANPSETGGIQKYARLNVSTSSDYTSIRQRIEDVTSVPAGTVTLSFYAKGTAPVGGLYAWTTQNFGTSGSSEVDGTPVLITSSLTNSWVRYVAQISVGSVDGNTIGAGSWFQIVIGQYSNTGGTAYDLNITGVQLEAGLQATAFEKCSYGDELMLCQRYYQ
;
A
#
# COMPACT_ATOMS: atom_id res chain seq x y z
N VAL A 1 -32.03 21.22 30.80
CA VAL A 1 -32.59 20.86 29.50
C VAL A 1 -31.54 20.03 28.79
N GLY A 2 -31.73 18.71 28.78
CA GLY A 2 -30.81 17.81 28.09
C GLY A 2 -30.94 17.94 26.57
N GLY A 3 -29.85 18.21 25.87
CA GLY A 3 -29.77 18.06 24.44
C GLY A 3 -30.06 16.60 24.06
N GLY A 4 -31.03 16.36 23.20
CA GLY A 4 -31.34 15.02 22.73
C GLY A 4 -30.43 14.58 21.63
N VAL A 5 -30.13 13.29 21.55
CA VAL A 5 -29.54 12.67 20.37
C VAL A 5 -30.68 12.19 19.49
N THR A 6 -30.76 12.68 18.27
CA THR A 6 -31.74 12.22 17.28
C THR A 6 -31.03 11.30 16.29
N ILE A 7 -31.58 10.10 16.12
CA ILE A 7 -31.10 9.15 15.10
C ILE A 7 -32.20 9.04 14.04
N SER A 8 -31.86 9.38 12.80
CA SER A 8 -32.75 9.33 11.66
C SER A 8 -32.07 8.68 10.45
N GLU A 9 -32.81 8.43 9.38
CA GLU A 9 -32.23 7.97 8.10
C GLU A 9 -31.19 8.96 7.53
N SER A 10 -31.26 10.25 7.94
CA SER A 10 -30.32 11.29 7.55
C SER A 10 -29.04 11.31 8.41
N GLY A 11 -28.98 10.53 9.49
CA GLY A 11 -27.83 10.45 10.38
C GLY A 11 -28.13 10.71 11.85
N ILE A 12 -27.08 11.06 12.61
CA ILE A 12 -27.16 11.39 14.04
C ILE A 12 -27.03 12.89 14.19
N GLU A 13 -28.04 13.54 14.76
CA GLU A 13 -27.99 14.94 15.15
C GLU A 13 -27.86 15.05 16.67
N ALA A 14 -26.81 15.70 17.14
CA ALA A 14 -26.56 15.96 18.56
C ALA A 14 -26.37 17.46 18.77
N SER A 15 -27.45 18.16 19.10
CA SER A 15 -27.41 19.61 19.33
C SER A 15 -26.86 19.92 20.73
N GLY A 16 -25.77 20.71 20.79
CA GLY A 16 -25.14 21.13 22.04
C GLY A 16 -24.36 20.03 22.79
N ILE A 17 -24.15 18.89 22.17
CA ILE A 17 -23.36 17.79 22.74
C ILE A 17 -22.16 17.50 21.83
N GLY A 18 -20.95 17.48 22.39
CA GLY A 18 -19.77 17.00 21.66
C GLY A 18 -19.84 15.50 21.46
N ILE A 19 -19.72 15.05 20.22
CA ILE A 19 -19.60 13.63 19.91
C ILE A 19 -18.10 13.29 19.89
N THR A 20 -17.65 12.48 20.87
CA THR A 20 -16.30 11.93 20.86
C THR A 20 -16.37 10.50 20.34
N CYS A 21 -15.80 10.25 19.20
CA CYS A 21 -15.65 8.90 18.66
C CYS A 21 -14.21 8.65 18.22
N ALA A 22 -13.70 7.46 18.53
CA ALA A 22 -12.36 7.05 18.15
C ALA A 22 -12.27 6.73 16.65
N ASN A 23 -13.37 6.32 16.06
CA ASN A 23 -13.49 6.01 14.64
C ASN A 23 -14.95 6.07 14.17
N ILE A 24 -15.17 6.09 12.87
CA ILE A 24 -16.48 5.89 12.25
C ILE A 24 -16.40 4.62 11.41
N ASN A 25 -17.20 3.63 11.72
CA ASN A 25 -17.19 2.31 11.07
C ASN A 25 -15.81 1.62 11.05
N GLY A 26 -14.99 1.84 12.09
CA GLY A 26 -13.63 1.30 12.15
C GLY A 26 -12.59 2.06 11.36
N GLY A 27 -12.94 3.18 10.72
CA GLY A 27 -12.02 4.03 9.96
C GLY A 27 -11.53 5.25 10.75
N GLN A 28 -10.36 5.77 10.43
CA GLN A 28 -9.78 6.96 11.03
C GLN A 28 -10.59 8.21 10.70
N ILE A 29 -10.89 9.05 11.70
CA ILE A 29 -11.77 10.22 11.55
C ILE A 29 -11.00 11.45 11.04
N SER A 30 -9.73 11.59 11.42
CA SER A 30 -8.92 12.78 11.11
C SER A 30 -7.45 12.42 10.88
N GLY A 31 -6.71 13.35 10.30
CA GLY A 31 -5.30 13.19 9.93
C GLY A 31 -5.13 12.51 8.56
N ARG A 32 -3.88 12.28 8.18
CA ARG A 32 -3.55 11.53 6.96
C ARG A 32 -3.89 10.05 7.17
N ARG A 33 -4.90 9.58 6.44
CA ARG A 33 -5.36 8.19 6.53
C ARG A 33 -4.45 7.23 5.78
N ASN A 34 -3.95 7.67 4.63
CA ASN A 34 -3.06 6.86 3.82
C ASN A 34 -1.63 6.87 4.39
N LEU A 35 -1.19 5.74 4.90
CA LEU A 35 0.18 5.55 5.39
C LEU A 35 1.19 5.44 4.24
N ILE A 36 0.72 5.17 3.02
CA ILE A 36 1.56 5.06 1.82
C ILE A 36 1.85 6.46 1.26
N MET A 37 3.10 6.67 0.87
CA MET A 37 3.54 7.83 0.08
C MET A 37 3.58 7.46 -1.39
N ASN A 38 3.30 8.43 -2.27
CA ASN A 38 3.29 8.21 -3.71
C ASN A 38 2.35 7.06 -4.13
N GLY A 39 1.22 6.91 -3.44
CA GLY A 39 0.24 5.86 -3.74
C GLY A 39 -0.41 6.01 -5.12
N ALA A 40 -0.48 7.23 -5.65
CA ALA A 40 -0.95 7.53 -7.01
C ALA A 40 0.14 7.40 -8.09
N MET A 41 1.34 6.97 -7.73
CA MET A 41 2.48 6.74 -8.63
C MET A 41 2.90 8.00 -9.43
N GLN A 42 2.71 9.19 -8.86
CA GLN A 42 2.92 10.47 -9.57
C GLN A 42 4.39 10.89 -9.60
N ILE A 43 5.17 10.52 -8.60
CA ILE A 43 6.53 11.00 -8.40
C ILE A 43 7.54 9.95 -8.85
N ALA A 44 8.43 10.35 -9.76
CA ALA A 44 9.52 9.53 -10.27
C ALA A 44 10.71 10.45 -10.60
N GLN A 45 11.47 10.85 -9.55
CA GLN A 45 12.53 11.86 -9.67
C GLN A 45 13.84 11.27 -10.24
N ARG A 46 14.13 9.98 -9.99
CA ARG A 46 15.36 9.33 -10.45
C ARG A 46 15.25 8.87 -11.89
N ALA A 47 14.22 8.08 -12.17
CA ALA A 47 13.91 7.55 -13.48
C ALA A 47 12.43 7.13 -13.54
N THR A 48 11.88 7.08 -14.73
CA THR A 48 10.52 6.55 -14.94
C THR A 48 10.51 5.04 -15.19
N SER A 49 11.68 4.39 -15.25
CA SER A 49 11.80 2.95 -15.48
C SER A 49 13.11 2.42 -14.93
N GLY A 50 13.09 1.19 -14.41
CA GLY A 50 14.26 0.48 -13.92
C GLY A 50 14.13 -1.04 -14.11
N THR A 51 15.27 -1.73 -14.18
CA THR A 51 15.36 -3.19 -14.35
C THR A 51 16.28 -3.88 -13.35
N SER A 52 16.91 -3.10 -12.48
CA SER A 52 17.92 -3.60 -11.53
C SER A 52 17.31 -4.02 -10.20
N GLY A 53 16.04 -3.68 -9.96
CA GLY A 53 15.43 -3.77 -8.65
C GLY A 53 15.91 -2.69 -7.68
N GLY A 54 15.29 -2.60 -6.54
CA GLY A 54 15.59 -1.53 -5.60
C GLY A 54 14.71 -0.30 -5.78
N PHE A 55 15.25 0.88 -5.43
CA PHE A 55 14.61 2.18 -5.60
C PHE A 55 15.09 2.86 -6.89
N ASP A 56 15.00 2.17 -8.00
CA ASP A 56 15.61 2.58 -9.28
C ASP A 56 14.67 3.38 -10.18
N SER A 57 13.37 3.51 -9.84
CA SER A 57 12.38 4.23 -10.65
C SER A 57 11.44 5.08 -9.80
N LEU A 58 10.22 4.62 -9.52
CA LEU A 58 9.23 5.39 -8.77
C LEU A 58 9.69 5.68 -7.34
N ASP A 59 9.56 6.93 -6.95
CA ASP A 59 9.94 7.37 -5.60
C ASP A 59 9.15 6.61 -4.53
N ARG A 60 9.84 6.21 -3.47
CA ARG A 60 9.34 5.44 -2.32
C ARG A 60 9.02 3.97 -2.62
N TRP A 61 8.93 3.56 -3.87
CA TRP A 61 8.63 2.19 -4.24
C TRP A 61 9.91 1.41 -4.54
N TYR A 62 10.04 0.29 -3.88
CA TYR A 62 11.11 -0.69 -4.07
C TYR A 62 10.57 -1.83 -4.93
N SER A 63 11.24 -2.14 -6.03
CA SER A 63 10.96 -3.34 -6.80
C SER A 63 11.89 -4.47 -6.39
N ASN A 64 11.34 -5.61 -5.97
CA ASN A 64 12.10 -6.83 -5.74
C ASN A 64 11.99 -7.71 -6.98
N LEU A 65 13.10 -7.85 -7.69
CA LEU A 65 13.19 -8.58 -8.96
C LEU A 65 14.02 -9.87 -8.78
N SER A 66 13.93 -10.51 -7.62
CA SER A 66 14.76 -11.65 -7.23
C SER A 66 14.81 -12.74 -8.31
N GLY A 67 15.98 -12.88 -8.94
CA GLY A 67 16.31 -13.95 -9.90
C GLY A 67 15.53 -13.95 -11.22
N GLY A 68 14.62 -13.01 -11.44
CA GLY A 68 13.85 -12.85 -12.67
C GLY A 68 14.30 -11.68 -13.53
N ALA A 69 13.75 -11.59 -14.73
CA ALA A 69 13.87 -10.42 -15.58
C ALA A 69 12.55 -9.66 -15.59
N ALA A 70 12.58 -8.43 -15.11
CA ALA A 70 11.41 -7.57 -15.03
C ALA A 70 11.78 -6.10 -15.26
N THR A 71 10.77 -5.32 -15.67
CA THR A 71 10.86 -3.86 -15.73
C THR A 71 9.83 -3.27 -14.80
N PHE A 72 10.26 -2.35 -13.95
CA PHE A 72 9.37 -1.56 -13.10
C PHE A 72 9.34 -0.12 -13.61
N SER A 73 8.17 0.36 -14.05
CA SER A 73 8.04 1.66 -14.72
C SER A 73 6.84 2.47 -14.24
N GLN A 74 6.94 3.81 -14.41
CA GLN A 74 5.83 4.73 -14.29
C GLN A 74 5.17 4.90 -15.67
N GLU A 75 3.88 4.68 -15.73
CA GLU A 75 3.10 4.78 -16.96
C GLU A 75 1.99 5.83 -16.85
N THR A 76 1.48 6.29 -17.99
CA THR A 76 0.34 7.20 -18.03
C THR A 76 -0.96 6.41 -18.15
N ASN A 77 -1.89 6.70 -17.25
CA ASN A 77 -3.20 6.07 -17.25
C ASN A 77 -4.10 6.67 -18.35
N ALA A 78 -4.40 5.86 -19.37
CA ALA A 78 -5.28 6.29 -20.46
C ALA A 78 -6.76 6.45 -20.04
N ASN A 79 -7.17 5.75 -18.96
CA ASN A 79 -8.55 5.75 -18.46
C ASN A 79 -8.60 6.18 -16.97
N PRO A 80 -8.29 7.45 -16.63
CA PRO A 80 -8.26 7.89 -15.24
C PRO A 80 -9.62 7.78 -14.52
N SER A 81 -10.73 7.85 -15.25
CA SER A 81 -12.08 7.71 -14.70
C SER A 81 -12.31 6.37 -13.99
N GLU A 82 -11.67 5.30 -14.46
CA GLU A 82 -11.77 3.97 -13.84
C GLU A 82 -11.04 3.88 -12.49
N THR A 83 -10.13 4.81 -12.22
CA THR A 83 -9.31 4.86 -11.00
C THR A 83 -9.59 6.09 -10.15
N GLY A 84 -10.77 6.68 -10.27
CA GLY A 84 -11.13 7.90 -9.53
C GLY A 84 -10.32 9.13 -9.95
N GLY A 85 -9.82 9.20 -11.20
CA GLY A 85 -9.09 10.34 -11.75
C GLY A 85 -7.58 10.31 -11.54
N ILE A 86 -6.98 9.15 -11.23
CA ILE A 86 -5.53 9.01 -11.08
C ILE A 86 -4.85 8.90 -12.45
N GLN A 87 -3.86 9.78 -12.70
CA GLN A 87 -3.23 9.97 -14.01
C GLN A 87 -2.04 9.02 -14.27
N LYS A 88 -1.44 8.47 -13.22
CA LYS A 88 -0.24 7.64 -13.32
C LYS A 88 -0.46 6.28 -12.67
N TYR A 89 0.28 5.29 -13.13
CA TYR A 89 0.33 3.97 -12.49
C TYR A 89 1.75 3.39 -12.56
N ALA A 90 2.01 2.43 -11.69
CA ALA A 90 3.20 1.60 -11.74
C ALA A 90 2.91 0.34 -12.55
N ARG A 91 3.83 -0.02 -13.44
CA ARG A 91 3.81 -1.27 -14.18
C ARG A 91 5.00 -2.13 -13.77
N LEU A 92 4.72 -3.33 -13.30
CA LEU A 92 5.70 -4.38 -13.08
C LEU A 92 5.51 -5.42 -14.20
N ASN A 93 6.31 -5.30 -15.24
CA ASN A 93 6.31 -6.23 -16.37
C ASN A 93 7.39 -7.28 -16.16
N VAL A 94 6.97 -8.49 -15.86
CA VAL A 94 7.83 -9.63 -15.57
C VAL A 94 7.89 -10.51 -16.80
N SER A 95 9.05 -10.59 -17.45
CA SER A 95 9.27 -11.45 -18.62
C SER A 95 9.72 -12.86 -18.24
N THR A 96 10.42 -12.98 -17.13
CA THR A 96 10.80 -14.28 -16.55
C THR A 96 10.65 -14.16 -15.04
N SER A 97 9.69 -14.87 -14.48
CA SER A 97 9.49 -14.94 -13.05
C SER A 97 10.50 -15.93 -12.45
N SER A 98 11.14 -15.53 -11.39
CA SER A 98 11.62 -16.41 -10.35
C SER A 98 10.88 -16.05 -9.06
N ASP A 99 11.47 -16.31 -7.93
CA ASP A 99 10.81 -16.26 -6.64
C ASP A 99 10.47 -14.81 -6.19
N TYR A 100 9.27 -14.60 -5.66
CA TYR A 100 8.92 -13.41 -4.88
C TYR A 100 9.06 -12.04 -5.58
N THR A 101 8.87 -11.98 -6.89
CA THR A 101 8.83 -10.68 -7.59
C THR A 101 7.70 -9.83 -7.07
N SER A 102 8.00 -8.61 -6.60
CA SER A 102 7.03 -7.77 -5.88
C SER A 102 7.42 -6.31 -5.91
N ILE A 103 6.44 -5.47 -5.65
CA ILE A 103 6.64 -4.06 -5.30
C ILE A 103 6.42 -3.88 -3.81
N ARG A 104 7.22 -2.99 -3.20
CA ARG A 104 7.24 -2.81 -1.75
C ARG A 104 7.35 -1.34 -1.39
N GLN A 105 6.76 -0.99 -0.26
CA GLN A 105 7.03 0.31 0.35
C GLN A 105 7.37 0.15 1.81
N ARG A 106 8.47 0.77 2.25
CA ARG A 106 8.87 0.87 3.65
C ARG A 106 8.33 2.15 4.26
N ILE A 107 7.77 2.01 5.44
CA ILE A 107 7.34 3.10 6.32
C ILE A 107 8.36 3.17 7.44
N GLU A 108 8.92 4.34 7.66
CA GLU A 108 9.93 4.61 8.68
C GLU A 108 9.35 4.37 10.07
N ASP A 109 10.12 3.67 10.88
CA ASP A 109 9.78 3.17 12.20
C ASP A 109 8.68 2.10 12.22
N VAL A 110 9.04 0.95 12.78
CA VAL A 110 8.14 -0.20 12.91
C VAL A 110 6.90 0.10 13.78
N THR A 111 6.96 1.12 14.63
CA THR A 111 5.86 1.56 15.51
C THR A 111 4.87 2.51 14.81
N SER A 112 5.20 2.99 13.60
CA SER A 112 4.34 3.92 12.85
C SER A 112 3.03 3.29 12.39
N VAL A 113 2.97 1.97 12.35
CA VAL A 113 1.76 1.22 11.99
C VAL A 113 1.26 0.48 13.22
N PRO A 114 0.04 0.75 13.69
CA PRO A 114 -0.47 0.13 14.90
C PRO A 114 -0.67 -1.37 14.72
N ALA A 115 -0.46 -2.13 15.79
CA ALA A 115 -0.86 -3.54 15.85
C ALA A 115 -2.38 -3.70 15.65
N GLY A 116 -2.77 -4.83 15.10
CA GLY A 116 -4.17 -5.14 14.81
C GLY A 116 -4.41 -5.31 13.31
N THR A 117 -5.47 -4.71 12.79
CA THR A 117 -5.80 -4.81 11.36
C THR A 117 -5.48 -3.51 10.63
N VAL A 118 -4.80 -3.64 9.50
CA VAL A 118 -4.70 -2.58 8.48
C VAL A 118 -5.48 -3.00 7.25
N THR A 119 -6.03 -2.02 6.56
CA THR A 119 -6.75 -2.26 5.29
C THR A 119 -5.94 -1.68 4.14
N LEU A 120 -5.50 -2.58 3.26
CA LEU A 120 -4.86 -2.23 2.00
C LEU A 120 -5.93 -2.11 0.91
N SER A 121 -5.91 -1.03 0.15
CA SER A 121 -6.73 -0.91 -1.07
C SER A 121 -5.92 -0.33 -2.21
N PHE A 122 -6.21 -0.77 -3.43
CA PHE A 122 -5.55 -0.29 -4.65
C PHE A 122 -6.35 -0.68 -5.89
N TYR A 123 -6.05 -0.02 -7.00
CA TYR A 123 -6.53 -0.44 -8.32
C TYR A 123 -5.45 -1.27 -9.01
N ALA A 124 -5.85 -2.39 -9.61
CA ALA A 124 -4.95 -3.19 -10.43
C ALA A 124 -5.61 -3.71 -11.69
N LYS A 125 -4.79 -3.99 -12.72
CA LYS A 125 -5.16 -4.66 -13.97
C LYS A 125 -3.96 -5.40 -14.57
N GLY A 126 -4.21 -6.26 -15.55
CA GLY A 126 -3.18 -6.99 -16.29
C GLY A 126 -3.28 -8.49 -16.12
N THR A 127 -2.15 -9.17 -15.91
CA THR A 127 -2.08 -10.61 -15.64
C THR A 127 -1.50 -10.86 -14.25
N ALA A 128 -2.11 -11.75 -13.50
CA ALA A 128 -1.63 -12.12 -12.18
C ALA A 128 -0.45 -13.09 -12.28
N PRO A 129 0.46 -13.08 -11.28
CA PRO A 129 1.46 -14.14 -11.15
C PRO A 129 0.81 -15.51 -10.96
N VAL A 130 1.56 -16.57 -11.26
CA VAL A 130 1.13 -17.93 -10.94
C VAL A 130 0.88 -18.06 -9.44
N GLY A 131 -0.23 -18.66 -9.07
CA GLY A 131 -0.71 -18.75 -7.70
C GLY A 131 -1.52 -17.55 -7.23
N GLY A 132 -1.52 -16.45 -7.98
CA GLY A 132 -2.28 -15.24 -7.68
C GLY A 132 -1.45 -14.06 -7.21
N LEU A 133 -2.10 -12.92 -7.07
CA LEU A 133 -1.56 -11.70 -6.50
C LEU A 133 -1.78 -11.72 -4.99
N TYR A 134 -0.70 -11.56 -4.23
CA TYR A 134 -0.72 -11.53 -2.77
C TYR A 134 -0.29 -10.16 -2.23
N ALA A 135 -0.67 -9.90 -0.98
CA ALA A 135 -0.09 -8.83 -0.18
C ALA A 135 0.23 -9.35 1.23
N TRP A 136 1.31 -8.84 1.81
CA TRP A 136 1.72 -9.13 3.19
C TRP A 136 2.53 -7.98 3.76
N THR A 137 2.79 -8.06 5.05
CA THR A 137 3.57 -7.07 5.78
C THR A 137 4.88 -7.67 6.27
N THR A 138 5.86 -6.82 6.50
CA THR A 138 7.10 -7.18 7.18
C THR A 138 7.39 -6.14 8.26
N GLN A 139 7.72 -6.59 9.47
CA GLN A 139 8.18 -5.75 10.58
C GLN A 139 9.67 -6.00 10.79
N ASN A 140 10.48 -4.99 10.53
CA ASN A 140 11.92 -5.04 10.78
C ASN A 140 12.27 -4.16 11.97
N PHE A 141 12.89 -4.75 12.98
CA PHE A 141 13.17 -4.10 14.25
C PHE A 141 14.50 -3.33 14.27
N GLY A 142 15.17 -3.20 13.12
CA GLY A 142 16.37 -2.38 12.99
C GLY A 142 17.67 -3.05 13.48
N THR A 143 18.73 -2.27 13.43
CA THR A 143 20.07 -2.76 13.85
C THR A 143 20.09 -3.03 15.35
N SER A 144 20.54 -4.21 15.74
CA SER A 144 20.52 -4.69 17.13
C SER A 144 19.11 -4.84 17.72
N GLY A 145 18.08 -4.82 16.89
CA GLY A 145 16.71 -5.12 17.28
C GLY A 145 16.41 -6.63 17.25
N SER A 146 15.16 -6.97 17.54
CA SER A 146 14.63 -8.34 17.37
C SER A 146 14.68 -8.77 15.91
N SER A 147 14.56 -10.07 15.66
CA SER A 147 14.49 -10.62 14.30
C SER A 147 13.29 -10.07 13.54
N GLU A 148 13.46 -9.92 12.23
CA GLU A 148 12.38 -9.53 11.32
C GLU A 148 11.22 -10.54 11.39
N VAL A 149 10.00 -10.01 11.27
CA VAL A 149 8.76 -10.80 11.30
C VAL A 149 7.94 -10.51 10.05
N ASP A 150 7.69 -11.54 9.25
CA ASP A 150 6.77 -11.47 8.14
C ASP A 150 5.34 -11.78 8.59
N GLY A 151 4.40 -10.97 8.13
CA GLY A 151 2.97 -11.20 8.30
C GLY A 151 2.47 -12.32 7.39
N THR A 152 1.32 -12.88 7.73
CA THR A 152 0.67 -13.91 6.90
C THR A 152 0.23 -13.32 5.56
N PRO A 153 0.65 -13.90 4.42
CA PRO A 153 0.24 -13.43 3.11
C PRO A 153 -1.26 -13.60 2.88
N VAL A 154 -1.87 -12.58 2.33
CA VAL A 154 -3.29 -12.56 1.96
C VAL A 154 -3.41 -12.63 0.44
N LEU A 155 -4.13 -13.62 -0.06
CA LEU A 155 -4.47 -13.68 -1.49
C LEU A 155 -5.44 -12.56 -1.83
N ILE A 156 -5.02 -11.67 -2.72
CA ILE A 156 -5.83 -10.56 -3.22
C ILE A 156 -6.78 -11.05 -4.31
N THR A 157 -6.21 -11.76 -5.30
CA THR A 157 -6.97 -12.36 -6.39
C THR A 157 -6.14 -13.43 -7.09
N SER A 158 -6.79 -14.46 -7.59
CA SER A 158 -6.16 -15.49 -8.43
C SER A 158 -5.95 -15.05 -9.89
N SER A 159 -6.66 -13.99 -10.33
CA SER A 159 -6.57 -13.48 -11.69
C SER A 159 -6.81 -11.97 -11.74
N LEU A 160 -6.17 -11.29 -12.67
CA LEU A 160 -6.42 -9.90 -13.01
C LEU A 160 -7.16 -9.80 -14.35
N THR A 161 -7.78 -8.66 -14.59
CA THR A 161 -8.45 -8.33 -15.85
C THR A 161 -7.71 -7.19 -16.55
N ASN A 162 -8.03 -6.95 -17.83
CA ASN A 162 -7.47 -5.82 -18.57
C ASN A 162 -8.09 -4.46 -18.21
N SER A 163 -9.17 -4.45 -17.42
CA SER A 163 -9.79 -3.24 -16.87
C SER A 163 -9.35 -3.01 -15.44
N TRP A 164 -9.32 -1.76 -15.00
CA TRP A 164 -9.01 -1.42 -13.63
C TRP A 164 -10.09 -1.94 -12.66
N VAL A 165 -9.66 -2.72 -11.68
CA VAL A 165 -10.52 -3.20 -10.59
C VAL A 165 -9.91 -2.74 -9.28
N ARG A 166 -10.76 -2.24 -8.38
CA ARG A 166 -10.33 -1.90 -7.02
C ARG A 166 -10.35 -3.14 -6.15
N TYR A 167 -9.22 -3.47 -5.57
CA TYR A 167 -9.05 -4.55 -4.62
C TYR A 167 -8.93 -4.00 -3.21
N VAL A 168 -9.43 -4.75 -2.24
CA VAL A 168 -9.37 -4.44 -0.81
C VAL A 168 -8.99 -5.70 -0.05
N ALA A 169 -8.03 -5.57 0.86
CA ALA A 169 -7.62 -6.67 1.74
C ALA A 169 -7.37 -6.17 3.16
N GLN A 170 -7.81 -6.94 4.13
CA GLN A 170 -7.47 -6.75 5.53
C GLN A 170 -6.26 -7.62 5.87
N ILE A 171 -5.24 -6.99 6.46
CA ILE A 171 -3.98 -7.65 6.79
C ILE A 171 -3.73 -7.46 8.28
N SER A 172 -3.38 -8.53 8.97
CA SER A 172 -3.03 -8.48 10.38
C SER A 172 -1.60 -7.97 10.56
N VAL A 173 -1.41 -7.05 11.49
CA VAL A 173 -0.11 -6.53 11.94
C VAL A 173 0.13 -7.01 13.36
N GLY A 174 1.25 -7.68 13.58
CA GLY A 174 1.65 -8.15 14.89
C GLY A 174 1.97 -7.01 15.86
N SER A 175 1.85 -7.27 17.17
CA SER A 175 2.34 -6.34 18.18
C SER A 175 3.86 -6.25 18.14
N VAL A 176 4.37 -5.06 18.39
CA VAL A 176 5.80 -4.82 18.64
C VAL A 176 6.19 -5.06 20.11
N ASP A 177 5.22 -5.30 20.98
CA ASP A 177 5.44 -5.54 22.40
C ASP A 177 6.35 -6.76 22.63
N GLY A 178 7.28 -6.62 23.56
CA GLY A 178 8.27 -7.68 23.85
C GLY A 178 9.43 -7.75 22.87
N ASN A 179 9.45 -6.95 21.80
CA ASN A 179 10.56 -6.85 20.87
C ASN A 179 11.50 -5.70 21.25
N THR A 180 12.79 -5.90 20.99
CA THR A 180 13.79 -4.83 21.07
C THR A 180 13.78 -4.07 19.74
N ILE A 181 13.54 -2.76 19.79
CA ILE A 181 13.57 -1.89 18.61
C ILE A 181 14.93 -1.21 18.54
N GLY A 182 15.67 -1.49 17.48
CA GLY A 182 16.98 -0.91 17.20
C GLY A 182 16.88 0.25 16.19
N ALA A 183 18.03 0.82 15.86
CA ALA A 183 18.11 1.96 14.95
C ALA A 183 17.71 1.55 13.53
N GLY A 184 16.96 2.42 12.83
CA GLY A 184 16.54 2.21 11.45
C GLY A 184 15.49 1.11 11.29
N SER A 185 14.65 0.88 12.30
CA SER A 185 13.49 -0.01 12.19
C SER A 185 12.49 0.48 11.12
N TRP A 186 11.73 -0.42 10.54
CA TRP A 186 10.72 -0.07 9.54
C TRP A 186 9.61 -1.12 9.48
N PHE A 187 8.46 -0.67 9.02
CA PHE A 187 7.35 -1.50 8.58
C PHE A 187 7.33 -1.53 7.05
N GLN A 188 6.94 -2.63 6.45
CA GLN A 188 6.86 -2.77 4.98
C GLN A 188 5.54 -3.39 4.58
N ILE A 189 4.92 -2.85 3.53
CA ILE A 189 3.87 -3.51 2.76
C ILE A 189 4.48 -4.06 1.48
N VAL A 190 4.10 -5.29 1.14
CA VAL A 190 4.53 -6.00 -0.07
C VAL A 190 3.32 -6.38 -0.88
N ILE A 191 3.38 -6.17 -2.21
CA ILE A 191 2.34 -6.57 -3.16
C ILE A 191 3.03 -7.30 -4.32
N GLY A 192 2.66 -8.53 -4.60
CA GLY A 192 3.29 -9.29 -5.68
C GLY A 192 3.08 -10.79 -5.60
N GLN A 193 4.03 -11.49 -6.16
CA GLN A 193 4.09 -12.95 -6.13
C GLN A 193 4.60 -13.44 -4.78
N TYR A 194 3.88 -14.37 -4.16
CA TYR A 194 4.30 -14.98 -2.90
C TYR A 194 4.83 -16.41 -3.09
N SER A 195 4.45 -17.08 -4.16
CA SER A 195 4.78 -18.48 -4.39
C SER A 195 6.00 -18.63 -5.28
N ASN A 196 6.91 -19.54 -4.90
CA ASN A 196 8.07 -19.98 -5.67
C ASN A 196 7.66 -21.02 -6.75
N THR A 197 6.61 -20.74 -7.50
CA THR A 197 6.14 -21.67 -8.54
C THR A 197 6.76 -21.45 -9.91
N GLY A 198 7.79 -20.61 -9.99
CA GLY A 198 8.68 -20.45 -11.14
C GLY A 198 8.07 -20.11 -12.50
N GLY A 199 8.75 -19.24 -13.21
CA GLY A 199 8.85 -19.31 -14.68
C GLY A 199 7.78 -18.62 -15.53
N THR A 200 6.70 -18.07 -15.01
CA THR A 200 5.66 -17.47 -15.86
C THR A 200 5.74 -15.96 -15.91
N ALA A 201 5.76 -15.41 -17.11
CA ALA A 201 5.64 -13.97 -17.35
C ALA A 201 4.28 -13.45 -16.86
N TYR A 202 4.26 -12.22 -16.31
CA TYR A 202 3.03 -11.53 -15.96
C TYR A 202 3.19 -10.01 -16.05
N ASP A 203 2.09 -9.29 -16.06
CA ASP A 203 2.06 -7.83 -16.19
C ASP A 203 1.11 -7.24 -15.16
N LEU A 204 1.67 -6.76 -14.06
CA LEU A 204 0.93 -6.12 -12.97
C LEU A 204 0.97 -4.61 -13.14
N ASN A 205 -0.19 -4.01 -13.36
CA ASN A 205 -0.38 -2.57 -13.36
C ASN A 205 -1.15 -2.17 -12.10
N ILE A 206 -0.62 -1.21 -11.31
CA ILE A 206 -1.16 -0.84 -10.02
C ILE A 206 -1.13 0.67 -9.78
N THR A 207 -2.19 1.22 -9.18
CA THR A 207 -2.25 2.62 -8.76
C THR A 207 -3.25 2.83 -7.62
N GLY A 208 -3.26 4.03 -7.03
CA GLY A 208 -4.16 4.37 -5.94
C GLY A 208 -3.97 3.49 -4.72
N VAL A 209 -2.71 3.18 -4.40
CA VAL A 209 -2.38 2.32 -3.25
C VAL A 209 -2.57 3.10 -1.97
N GLN A 210 -3.39 2.56 -1.09
CA GLN A 210 -3.73 3.13 0.20
C GLN A 210 -3.69 2.06 1.28
N LEU A 211 -2.98 2.35 2.36
CA LEU A 211 -2.92 1.52 3.57
C LEU A 211 -3.49 2.34 4.73
N GLU A 212 -4.52 1.84 5.37
CA GLU A 212 -5.26 2.52 6.43
C GLU A 212 -5.26 1.67 7.70
N ALA A 213 -5.14 2.30 8.85
CA ALA A 213 -5.38 1.61 10.12
C ALA A 213 -6.87 1.28 10.27
N GLY A 214 -7.19 0.07 10.71
CA GLY A 214 -8.57 -0.39 10.94
C GLY A 214 -9.13 -1.25 9.80
N LEU A 215 -10.45 -1.45 9.82
CA LEU A 215 -11.16 -2.45 9.01
C LEU A 215 -11.78 -1.90 7.72
N GLN A 216 -11.72 -0.58 7.50
CA GLN A 216 -12.44 0.09 6.41
C GLN A 216 -11.50 0.61 5.34
N ALA A 217 -11.80 0.27 4.09
CA ALA A 217 -11.21 0.91 2.92
C ALA A 217 -12.03 2.14 2.54
N THR A 218 -11.48 3.32 2.73
CA THR A 218 -12.11 4.57 2.28
C THR A 218 -11.78 4.87 0.82
N ALA A 219 -12.38 5.92 0.25
CA ALA A 219 -11.98 6.42 -1.06
C ALA A 219 -10.50 6.84 -1.03
N PHE A 220 -9.79 6.66 -2.15
CA PHE A 220 -8.37 7.01 -2.24
C PHE A 220 -8.13 8.47 -1.84
N GLU A 221 -7.25 8.67 -0.87
CA GLU A 221 -6.86 9.99 -0.36
C GLU A 221 -5.91 10.66 -1.35
N LYS A 222 -6.43 11.64 -2.08
CA LYS A 222 -5.62 12.40 -3.04
C LYS A 222 -4.81 13.48 -2.32
N CYS A 223 -3.52 13.48 -2.55
CA CYS A 223 -2.63 14.57 -2.16
C CYS A 223 -2.34 15.47 -3.38
N SER A 224 -2.02 16.74 -3.16
CA SER A 224 -1.49 17.59 -4.21
C SER A 224 -0.12 17.05 -4.68
N TYR A 225 0.24 17.34 -5.93
CA TYR A 225 1.54 16.94 -6.46
C TYR A 225 2.70 17.53 -5.61
N GLY A 226 2.57 18.77 -5.17
CA GLY A 226 3.59 19.45 -4.37
C GLY A 226 3.78 18.82 -2.99
N ASP A 227 2.68 18.47 -2.31
CA ASP A 227 2.75 17.81 -1.01
C ASP A 227 3.36 16.41 -1.13
N GLU A 228 2.95 15.65 -2.14
CA GLU A 228 3.50 14.31 -2.38
C GLU A 228 4.98 14.37 -2.74
N LEU A 229 5.39 15.36 -3.55
CA LEU A 229 6.80 15.57 -3.89
C LEU A 229 7.64 15.88 -2.65
N MET A 230 7.19 16.77 -1.77
CA MET A 230 7.90 17.08 -0.52
C MET A 230 8.06 15.84 0.36
N LEU A 231 7.04 15.00 0.45
CA LEU A 231 7.13 13.74 1.19
C LEU A 231 8.16 12.78 0.58
N CYS A 232 8.21 12.69 -0.74
CA CYS A 232 9.19 11.86 -1.44
C CYS A 232 10.62 12.40 -1.29
N GLN A 233 10.79 13.73 -1.39
CA GLN A 233 12.11 14.39 -1.27
C GLN A 233 12.80 14.16 0.07
N ARG A 234 12.03 13.98 1.16
CA ARG A 234 12.59 13.60 2.48
C ARG A 234 13.46 12.34 2.41
N TYR A 235 13.19 11.46 1.47
CA TYR A 235 13.88 10.17 1.29
C TYR A 235 14.73 10.10 0.01
N TYR A 236 14.82 11.22 -0.71
CA TYR A 236 15.63 11.33 -1.92
C TYR A 236 17.09 11.59 -1.51
N GLN A 237 17.95 10.60 -1.69
CA GLN A 237 19.39 10.68 -1.46
C GLN A 237 20.16 10.38 -2.74
#